data_bef26c66cd4a18245378a1c8ff3f9b2c
#
_entry.id   bef26c66cd4a18245378a1c8ff3f9b2c
#
_cell.length_a   1.000
_cell.length_b   1.000
_cell.length_c   1.000
_cell.angle_alpha   90.00
_cell.angle_beta   90.00
_cell.angle_gamma   90.00
#
_symmetry.space_group_name_H-M   'P 1'
#
loop_
_entity.id
_entity.type
_entity.pdbx_description
1 polymer ?
#
loop_
_entity_poly.entity_id
_entity_poly.type
_entity_poly.pdbx_seq_one_letter_code
_entity_poly.pdbx_strand_id
1 'polypeptide(L)'
;MATFEVSGIAAISSKDNRYLKLARSLAQKKYRGQHGLFAVEGKLGVREALRWTLEPEFVLYDAARADEPEIAALVQQAALRCSRVFAVEPHLLAGVCQTENNQGIWLAVRQPAMTAADFIAAVGGRNIAVLDSLQDPGNVGTI
;
A
#
# COMPACT_ATOMS: atom_id res chain seq x y z
N MET A 1 -7.75 7.30 -27.88
CA MET A 1 -7.38 7.09 -26.46
C MET A 1 -8.44 6.21 -25.84
N ALA A 2 -8.08 5.02 -25.49
CA ALA A 2 -9.02 4.13 -24.80
C ALA A 2 -9.11 4.58 -23.35
N THR A 3 -10.23 5.17 -22.96
CA THR A 3 -10.61 5.36 -21.57
C THR A 3 -10.86 3.97 -21.00
N PHE A 4 -9.87 3.42 -20.30
CA PHE A 4 -10.07 2.18 -19.58
C PHE A 4 -10.90 2.50 -18.33
N GLU A 5 -12.21 2.38 -18.47
CA GLU A 5 -13.09 2.24 -17.31
C GLU A 5 -12.75 0.88 -16.68
N VAL A 6 -12.08 0.91 -15.54
CA VAL A 6 -12.01 -0.26 -14.67
C VAL A 6 -13.43 -0.46 -14.13
N SER A 7 -14.17 -1.31 -14.79
CA SER A 7 -15.55 -1.64 -14.43
C SER A 7 -15.56 -2.18 -13.00
N GLY A 8 -16.26 -1.49 -12.09
CA GLY A 8 -16.44 -1.92 -10.71
C GLY A 8 -15.68 -1.14 -9.64
N ILE A 9 -15.01 -0.02 -9.97
CA ILE A 9 -14.41 0.85 -8.94
C ILE A 9 -15.51 1.57 -8.17
N ALA A 10 -15.57 1.33 -6.86
CA ALA A 10 -16.49 2.05 -5.98
C ALA A 10 -15.86 3.36 -5.51
N ALA A 11 -16.66 4.44 -5.48
CA ALA A 11 -16.24 5.72 -4.93
C ALA A 11 -16.49 5.77 -3.41
N ILE A 12 -15.55 6.34 -2.66
CA ILE A 12 -15.70 6.62 -1.24
C ILE A 12 -15.76 8.13 -1.03
N SER A 13 -16.91 8.62 -0.56
CA SER A 13 -17.17 10.04 -0.26
C SER A 13 -17.37 10.32 1.25
N SER A 14 -17.49 9.30 2.08
CA SER A 14 -17.69 9.46 3.53
C SER A 14 -16.44 9.16 4.33
N LYS A 15 -16.05 10.09 5.23
CA LYS A 15 -14.96 9.90 6.20
C LYS A 15 -15.18 8.70 7.14
N ASP A 16 -16.43 8.27 7.28
CA ASP A 16 -16.83 7.17 8.15
C ASP A 16 -16.77 5.80 7.48
N ASN A 17 -16.37 5.75 6.21
CA ASN A 17 -16.18 4.51 5.48
C ASN A 17 -15.19 3.58 6.22
N ARG A 18 -15.52 2.29 6.28
CA ARG A 18 -14.74 1.28 7.00
C ARG A 18 -13.28 1.17 6.51
N TYR A 19 -13.06 1.32 5.21
CA TYR A 19 -11.71 1.23 4.63
C TYR A 19 -10.86 2.44 5.00
N LEU A 20 -11.45 3.66 5.05
CA LEU A 20 -10.75 4.85 5.51
C LEU A 20 -10.42 4.78 7.01
N LYS A 21 -11.34 4.24 7.83
CA LYS A 21 -11.09 4.00 9.25
C LYS A 21 -9.95 3.01 9.46
N LEU A 22 -9.98 1.90 8.73
CA LEU A 22 -8.92 0.90 8.76
C LEU A 22 -7.58 1.50 8.30
N ALA A 23 -7.56 2.20 7.16
CA ALA A 23 -6.35 2.82 6.64
C ALA A 23 -5.70 3.78 7.64
N ARG A 24 -6.48 4.67 8.27
CA ARG A 24 -5.97 5.57 9.34
C ARG A 24 -5.40 4.79 10.52
N SER A 25 -6.01 3.68 10.91
CA SER A 25 -5.54 2.88 12.03
C SER A 25 -4.17 2.25 11.78
N LEU A 26 -3.84 1.94 10.52
CA LEU A 26 -2.55 1.33 10.15
C LEU A 26 -1.33 2.23 10.38
N ALA A 27 -1.52 3.52 10.65
CA ALA A 27 -0.46 4.38 11.16
C ALA A 27 0.14 3.85 12.48
N GLN A 28 -0.65 3.17 13.29
CA GLN A 28 -0.24 2.65 14.59
C GLN A 28 0.20 1.18 14.50
N LYS A 29 1.36 0.87 15.09
CA LYS A 29 1.93 -0.49 15.12
C LYS A 29 0.95 -1.53 15.67
N LYS A 30 0.18 -1.19 16.71
CA LYS A 30 -0.82 -2.08 17.33
C LYS A 30 -1.82 -2.61 16.29
N TYR A 31 -2.39 -1.72 15.49
CA TYR A 31 -3.41 -2.10 14.51
C TYR A 31 -2.82 -2.81 13.30
N ARG A 32 -1.58 -2.48 12.90
CA ARG A 32 -0.87 -3.26 11.88
C ARG A 32 -0.72 -4.72 12.28
N GLY A 33 -0.31 -4.97 13.52
CA GLY A 33 -0.23 -6.34 14.05
C GLY A 33 -1.60 -7.02 14.19
N GLN A 34 -2.61 -6.28 14.66
CA GLN A 34 -3.97 -6.81 14.84
C GLN A 34 -4.62 -7.22 13.51
N HIS A 35 -4.43 -6.44 12.45
CA HIS A 35 -5.01 -6.70 11.14
C HIS A 35 -4.11 -7.50 10.21
N GLY A 36 -2.84 -7.69 10.56
CA GLY A 36 -1.86 -8.31 9.67
C GLY A 36 -1.63 -7.51 8.38
N LEU A 37 -1.75 -6.18 8.47
CA LEU A 37 -1.65 -5.27 7.34
C LEU A 37 -0.62 -4.18 7.61
N PHE A 38 -0.05 -3.62 6.55
CA PHE A 38 0.72 -2.37 6.59
C PHE A 38 0.39 -1.47 5.41
N ALA A 39 0.70 -0.19 5.54
CA ALA A 39 0.42 0.82 4.54
C ALA A 39 1.63 1.06 3.64
N VAL A 40 1.38 1.26 2.36
CA VAL A 40 2.34 1.73 1.37
C VAL A 40 1.78 2.99 0.72
N GLU A 41 2.51 4.09 0.79
CA GLU A 41 2.12 5.38 0.24
C GLU A 41 2.95 5.76 -0.97
N GLY A 42 2.31 6.45 -1.90
CA GLY A 42 2.96 7.08 -3.04
C GLY A 42 3.28 6.15 -4.19
N LYS A 43 3.52 6.76 -5.35
CA LYS A 43 3.67 6.06 -6.62
C LYS A 43 4.83 5.07 -6.63
N LEU A 44 5.98 5.48 -6.09
CA LEU A 44 7.16 4.62 -6.04
C LEU A 44 6.94 3.42 -5.11
N GLY A 45 6.45 3.67 -3.89
CA GLY A 45 6.18 2.61 -2.93
C GLY A 45 5.16 1.59 -3.44
N VAL A 46 4.05 2.07 -4.02
CA VAL A 46 3.03 1.21 -4.60
C VAL A 46 3.54 0.41 -5.79
N ARG A 47 4.35 1.03 -6.67
CA ARG A 47 5.00 0.34 -7.79
C ARG A 47 5.88 -0.80 -7.31
N GLU A 48 6.73 -0.55 -6.32
CA GLU A 48 7.61 -1.58 -5.75
C GLU A 48 6.79 -2.67 -5.06
N ALA A 49 5.77 -2.34 -4.28
CA ALA A 49 4.90 -3.33 -3.64
C ALA A 49 4.20 -4.24 -4.66
N LEU A 50 3.76 -3.68 -5.78
CA LEU A 50 3.14 -4.44 -6.86
C LEU A 50 4.17 -5.26 -7.68
N ARG A 51 5.40 -4.79 -7.78
CA ARG A 51 6.50 -5.51 -8.45
C ARG A 51 6.93 -6.74 -7.64
N TRP A 52 7.04 -6.58 -6.34
CA TRP A 52 7.25 -7.70 -5.43
C TRP A 52 5.93 -8.44 -5.22
N THR A 53 5.96 -9.71 -4.90
CA THR A 53 4.77 -10.56 -4.76
C THR A 53 3.94 -10.29 -3.49
N LEU A 54 3.89 -9.02 -3.06
CA LEU A 54 3.06 -8.62 -1.93
C LEU A 54 1.57 -8.67 -2.31
N GLU A 55 0.73 -9.06 -1.37
CA GLU A 55 -0.70 -9.20 -1.60
C GLU A 55 -1.45 -7.92 -1.20
N PRO A 56 -2.01 -7.18 -2.18
CA PRO A 56 -2.87 -6.05 -1.89
C PRO A 56 -4.16 -6.48 -1.19
N GLU A 57 -4.49 -5.84 -0.08
CA GLU A 57 -5.78 -6.04 0.59
C GLU A 57 -6.84 -5.07 0.05
N PHE A 58 -6.48 -3.80 -0.09
CA PHE A 58 -7.28 -2.79 -0.78
C PHE A 58 -6.42 -1.60 -1.22
N VAL A 59 -6.93 -0.86 -2.18
CA VAL A 59 -6.27 0.30 -2.79
C VAL A 59 -7.17 1.53 -2.67
N LEU A 60 -6.58 2.64 -2.30
CA LEU A 60 -7.20 3.96 -2.33
C LEU A 60 -6.43 4.85 -3.29
N TYR A 61 -7.12 5.56 -4.17
CA TYR A 61 -6.48 6.54 -5.04
C TYR A 61 -7.32 7.81 -5.15
N ASP A 62 -6.64 8.91 -5.41
CA ASP A 62 -7.25 10.22 -5.56
C ASP A 62 -8.11 10.26 -6.84
N ALA A 63 -9.42 10.45 -6.66
CA ALA A 63 -10.37 10.51 -7.77
C ALA A 63 -10.07 11.66 -8.75
N ALA A 64 -9.52 12.79 -8.25
CA ALA A 64 -9.16 13.93 -9.09
C ALA A 64 -7.91 13.67 -9.95
N ARG A 65 -7.14 12.62 -9.65
CA ARG A 65 -5.90 12.24 -10.34
C ARG A 65 -6.03 10.93 -11.12
N ALA A 66 -7.26 10.43 -11.28
CA ALA A 66 -7.54 9.17 -11.98
C ALA A 66 -7.01 9.14 -13.42
N ASP A 67 -7.01 10.29 -14.10
CA ASP A 67 -6.55 10.43 -15.48
C ASP A 67 -5.03 10.59 -15.62
N GLU A 68 -4.29 10.71 -14.51
CA GLU A 68 -2.83 10.70 -14.58
C GLU A 68 -2.33 9.32 -15.06
N PRO A 69 -1.54 9.25 -16.14
CA PRO A 69 -1.15 7.95 -16.73
C PRO A 69 -0.48 7.01 -15.72
N GLU A 70 0.32 7.55 -14.80
CA GLU A 70 1.01 6.76 -13.79
C GLU A 70 0.06 6.22 -12.73
N ILE A 71 -0.91 7.02 -12.26
CA ILE A 71 -1.95 6.57 -11.32
C ILE A 71 -2.82 5.52 -11.98
N ALA A 72 -3.30 5.77 -13.19
CA ALA A 72 -4.12 4.82 -13.95
C ALA A 72 -3.41 3.46 -14.12
N ALA A 73 -2.13 3.47 -14.49
CA ALA A 73 -1.35 2.24 -14.66
C ALA A 73 -1.20 1.46 -13.33
N LEU A 74 -0.92 2.13 -12.22
CA LEU A 74 -0.79 1.49 -10.90
C LEU A 74 -2.14 0.94 -10.40
N VAL A 75 -3.23 1.68 -10.61
CA VAL A 75 -4.60 1.24 -10.28
C VAL A 75 -4.96 -0.01 -11.08
N GLN A 76 -4.67 -0.05 -12.38
CA GLN A 76 -4.90 -1.23 -13.21
C GLN A 76 -4.09 -2.44 -12.74
N GLN A 77 -2.80 -2.26 -12.46
CA GLN A 77 -1.95 -3.34 -11.95
C GLN A 77 -2.46 -3.89 -10.60
N ALA A 78 -2.88 -2.99 -9.71
CA ALA A 78 -3.45 -3.38 -8.43
C ALA A 78 -4.80 -4.12 -8.60
N ALA A 79 -5.65 -3.67 -9.51
CA ALA A 79 -6.96 -4.28 -9.80
C ALA A 79 -6.86 -5.72 -10.33
N LEU A 80 -5.76 -6.08 -10.98
CA LEU A 80 -5.49 -7.47 -11.39
C LEU A 80 -5.27 -8.42 -10.22
N ARG A 81 -4.93 -7.88 -9.04
CA ARG A 81 -4.58 -8.66 -7.84
C ARG A 81 -5.51 -8.42 -6.66
N CYS A 82 -6.33 -7.39 -6.71
CA CYS A 82 -7.23 -6.98 -5.64
C CYS A 82 -8.53 -6.42 -6.22
N SER A 83 -9.66 -6.98 -5.81
CA SER A 83 -10.99 -6.49 -6.22
C SER A 83 -11.47 -5.24 -5.45
N ARG A 84 -10.74 -4.85 -4.39
CA ARG A 84 -11.09 -3.73 -3.51
C ARG A 84 -10.28 -2.49 -3.86
N VAL A 85 -10.67 -1.85 -4.93
CA VAL A 85 -10.06 -0.62 -5.44
C VAL A 85 -11.07 0.51 -5.33
N PHE A 86 -10.71 1.61 -4.69
CA PHE A 86 -11.62 2.71 -4.38
C PHE A 86 -11.06 4.05 -4.84
N ALA A 87 -11.88 4.78 -5.60
CA ALA A 87 -11.68 6.20 -5.85
C ALA A 87 -12.10 7.00 -4.61
N VAL A 88 -11.24 7.88 -4.13
CA VAL A 88 -11.44 8.64 -2.89
C VAL A 88 -11.28 10.13 -3.17
N GLU A 89 -12.11 10.97 -2.54
CA GLU A 89 -11.94 12.41 -2.63
C GLU A 89 -10.57 12.84 -2.06
N PRO A 90 -9.90 13.86 -2.67
CA PRO A 90 -8.53 14.24 -2.31
C PRO A 90 -8.33 14.49 -0.82
N HIS A 91 -9.27 15.19 -0.16
CA HIS A 91 -9.16 15.52 1.25
C HIS A 91 -9.31 14.29 2.18
N LEU A 92 -10.05 13.27 1.75
CA LEU A 92 -10.21 12.02 2.50
C LEU A 92 -8.95 11.16 2.37
N LEU A 93 -8.34 11.12 1.20
CA LEU A 93 -7.06 10.43 0.99
C LEU A 93 -5.94 11.09 1.79
N ALA A 94 -5.88 12.43 1.79
CA ALA A 94 -4.91 13.18 2.59
C ALA A 94 -5.03 12.85 4.10
N GLY A 95 -6.23 12.62 4.60
CA GLY A 95 -6.48 12.21 5.98
C GLY A 95 -6.03 10.79 6.35
N VAL A 96 -5.63 9.99 5.37
CA VAL A 96 -5.09 8.63 5.54
C VAL A 96 -3.56 8.64 5.46
N CYS A 97 -3.01 9.50 4.61
CA CYS A 97 -1.58 9.57 4.34
C CYS A 97 -0.77 10.13 5.51
N GLN A 98 0.45 9.64 5.67
CA GLN A 98 1.41 10.11 6.69
C GLN A 98 2.27 11.26 6.15
N THR A 99 2.38 11.38 4.83
CA THR A 99 3.17 12.41 4.16
C THR A 99 2.29 13.60 3.77
N GLU A 100 2.79 14.82 3.94
CA GLU A 100 2.09 16.05 3.54
C GLU A 100 1.82 16.09 2.04
N ASN A 101 2.75 15.58 1.24
CA ASN A 101 2.64 15.50 -0.21
C ASN A 101 2.30 14.07 -0.63
N ASN A 102 1.04 13.66 -0.41
CA ASN A 102 0.59 12.38 -0.92
C ASN A 102 0.60 12.40 -2.46
N GLN A 103 1.08 11.33 -3.05
CA GLN A 103 1.21 11.21 -4.50
C GLN A 103 -0.04 10.63 -5.18
N GLY A 104 -1.18 10.69 -4.50
CA GLY A 104 -2.49 10.31 -5.05
C GLY A 104 -2.78 8.81 -5.07
N ILE A 105 -1.95 7.97 -4.44
CA ILE A 105 -2.20 6.53 -4.32
C ILE A 105 -1.69 5.96 -3.00
N TRP A 106 -2.47 5.06 -2.42
CA TRP A 106 -2.22 4.42 -1.15
C TRP A 106 -2.69 2.96 -1.20
N LEU A 107 -1.95 2.06 -0.59
CA LEU A 107 -2.16 0.62 -0.65
C LEU A 107 -2.09 0.00 0.73
N ALA A 108 -3.08 -0.78 1.13
CA ALA A 108 -2.96 -1.73 2.24
C ALA A 108 -2.45 -3.06 1.73
N VAL A 109 -1.42 -3.58 2.38
CA VAL A 109 -0.74 -4.82 1.99
C VAL A 109 -0.77 -5.80 3.15
N ARG A 110 -0.98 -7.09 2.87
CA ARG A 110 -0.86 -8.16 3.86
C ARG A 110 0.59 -8.31 4.29
N GLN A 111 0.79 -8.42 5.60
CA GLN A 111 2.11 -8.73 6.14
C GLN A 111 2.47 -10.17 5.73
N PRO A 112 3.65 -10.40 5.14
CA PRO A 112 4.09 -11.75 4.85
C PRO A 112 4.16 -12.58 6.14
N ALA A 113 3.51 -13.72 6.16
CA ALA A 113 3.61 -14.67 7.25
C ALA A 113 4.85 -15.55 7.05
N MET A 114 5.97 -15.11 7.58
CA MET A 114 7.23 -15.85 7.53
C MET A 114 7.77 -16.02 8.95
N THR A 115 8.00 -17.26 9.38
CA THR A 115 8.69 -17.51 10.64
C THR A 115 10.21 -17.37 10.47
N ALA A 116 10.94 -17.22 11.57
CA ALA A 116 12.41 -17.22 11.53
C ALA A 116 12.96 -18.53 10.93
N ALA A 117 12.32 -19.67 11.19
CA ALA A 117 12.70 -20.95 10.63
C ALA A 117 12.50 -21.00 9.11
N ASP A 118 11.35 -20.50 8.61
CA ASP A 118 11.08 -20.40 7.17
C ASP A 118 12.10 -19.52 6.47
N PHE A 119 12.45 -18.38 7.11
CA PHE A 119 13.44 -17.46 6.58
C PHE A 119 14.83 -18.11 6.49
N ILE A 120 15.29 -18.78 7.56
CA ILE A 120 16.59 -19.46 7.58
C ILE A 120 16.63 -20.57 6.52
N ALA A 121 15.55 -21.33 6.37
CA ALA A 121 15.44 -22.37 5.33
C ALA A 121 15.51 -21.76 3.92
N ALA A 122 14.85 -20.63 3.67
CA ALA A 122 14.84 -19.95 2.38
C ALA A 122 16.18 -19.30 2.02
N VAL A 123 17.01 -18.94 3.00
CA VAL A 123 18.33 -18.31 2.76
C VAL A 123 19.33 -19.27 2.13
N GLY A 124 19.25 -20.58 2.42
CA GLY A 124 20.02 -21.61 1.71
C GLY A 124 21.55 -21.40 1.74
N GLY A 125 22.09 -20.98 2.88
CA GLY A 125 23.53 -20.75 3.05
C GLY A 125 24.07 -19.42 2.52
N ARG A 126 23.18 -18.48 2.12
CA ARG A 126 23.56 -17.09 1.79
C ARG A 126 23.84 -16.28 3.04
N ASN A 127 24.59 -15.18 2.88
CA ASN A 127 24.83 -14.25 3.99
C ASN A 127 23.53 -13.55 4.42
N ILE A 128 23.36 -13.39 5.72
CA ILE A 128 22.23 -12.68 6.33
C ILE A 128 22.77 -11.43 7.02
N ALA A 129 22.20 -10.27 6.72
CA ALA A 129 22.39 -9.06 7.49
C ALA A 129 21.27 -8.93 8.51
N VAL A 130 21.63 -8.79 9.77
CA VAL A 130 20.69 -8.52 10.87
C VAL A 130 20.84 -7.07 11.30
N LEU A 131 19.74 -6.33 11.19
CA LEU A 131 19.67 -4.92 11.60
C LEU A 131 18.83 -4.82 12.86
N ASP A 132 19.46 -4.42 13.95
CA ASP A 132 18.78 -4.26 15.24
C ASP A 132 18.68 -2.79 15.63
N SER A 133 17.48 -2.39 16.08
CA SER A 133 17.19 -1.07 16.65
C SER A 133 17.45 0.13 15.72
N LEU A 134 17.47 -0.05 14.41
CA LEU A 134 17.53 1.04 13.46
C LEU A 134 16.21 1.83 13.44
N GLN A 135 16.32 3.13 13.71
CA GLN A 135 15.14 4.00 13.82
C GLN A 135 14.83 4.76 12.52
N ASP A 136 15.84 5.00 11.70
CA ASP A 136 15.70 5.76 10.45
C ASP A 136 15.53 4.83 9.25
N PRO A 137 14.36 4.84 8.58
CA PRO A 137 14.13 4.05 7.36
C PRO A 137 15.10 4.39 6.22
N GLY A 138 15.58 5.64 6.15
CA GLY A 138 16.57 6.07 5.15
C GLY A 138 17.89 5.35 5.32
N ASN A 139 18.34 5.15 6.55
CA ASN A 139 19.57 4.39 6.84
C ASN A 139 19.41 2.90 6.49
N VAL A 140 18.24 2.32 6.71
CA VAL A 140 17.95 0.94 6.29
C VAL A 140 18.02 0.79 4.78
N GLY A 141 17.52 1.79 4.04
CA GLY A 141 17.50 1.77 2.58
C GLY A 141 18.85 1.99 1.91
N THR A 142 19.89 2.34 2.66
CA THR A 142 21.26 2.55 2.15
C THR A 142 22.21 1.35 2.37
N ILE A 143 21.76 0.35 3.10
CA ILE A 143 22.48 -0.90 3.35
C ILE A 143 22.16 -1.93 2.26
#